data_e86d6a3462a41b5e10f3ea9dadc5ea95
#
_entry.id   e86d6a3462a41b5e10f3ea9dadc5ea95
#
_cell.length_a   1.000
_cell.length_b   1.000
_cell.length_c   1.000
_cell.angle_alpha   90.00
_cell.angle_beta   90.00
_cell.angle_gamma   90.00
#
_symmetry.space_group_name_H-M   'P 1'
#
loop_
_entity.id
_entity.type
_entity.pdbx_description
1 polymer ?
#
loop_
_entity_poly.entity_id
_entity_poly.type
_entity_poly.pdbx_seq_one_letter_code
_entity_poly.pdbx_strand_id
1 'polypeptide(L)'
;MAIEVTVPDNIEAFFETRTPEAWLDAAGERIPELLLDHANCELKAASTALGFLYRYPDRTTLAQRMSRLAREELRHFEQVRAIMADLQIPFERLTASRYAGGLRTAVRDDEPHRLLDLLLVGAIIEARSCERFARLVPRLPAEIAKFYAGLLASEARHFEHYLGFALSETGVSRQELDERLAELQAIEAVLITEPDPRFRFHSGPPAVE
;
A
#
# COMPACT_ATOMS: atom_id res chain seq x y z
N MET A 1 -20.81 9.45 17.02
CA MET A 1 -20.23 8.18 17.50
C MET A 1 -18.85 8.04 16.87
N ALA A 2 -17.82 7.74 17.66
CA ALA A 2 -16.51 7.43 17.10
C ALA A 2 -16.61 6.15 16.27
N ILE A 3 -15.93 6.10 15.13
CA ILE A 3 -15.82 4.89 14.31
C ILE A 3 -14.74 4.05 14.97
N GLU A 4 -15.13 2.88 15.49
CA GLU A 4 -14.15 1.90 15.99
C GLU A 4 -13.80 0.94 14.86
N VAL A 5 -12.51 0.87 14.56
CA VAL A 5 -11.93 -0.11 13.62
C VAL A 5 -10.67 -0.69 14.25
N THR A 6 -10.38 -1.93 13.90
CA THR A 6 -9.14 -2.62 14.27
C THR A 6 -8.40 -3.01 13.01
N VAL A 7 -7.08 -3.11 13.11
CA VAL A 7 -6.29 -3.75 12.07
C VAL A 7 -6.75 -5.20 11.96
N PRO A 8 -7.06 -5.73 10.76
CA PRO A 8 -7.41 -7.14 10.60
C PRO A 8 -6.28 -8.06 11.14
N ASP A 9 -6.65 -9.16 11.81
CA ASP A 9 -5.70 -10.05 12.49
C ASP A 9 -4.60 -10.58 11.56
N ASN A 10 -4.94 -10.90 10.31
CA ASN A 10 -3.98 -11.37 9.31
C ASN A 10 -2.99 -10.28 8.87
N ILE A 11 -3.38 -9.02 8.91
CA ILE A 11 -2.51 -7.86 8.64
C ILE A 11 -1.65 -7.54 9.87
N GLU A 12 -2.24 -7.57 11.07
CA GLU A 12 -1.51 -7.34 12.32
C GLU A 12 -0.40 -8.40 12.52
N ALA A 13 -0.68 -9.66 12.19
CA ALA A 13 0.30 -10.75 12.28
C ALA A 13 1.33 -10.76 11.14
N PHE A 14 1.07 -10.04 10.05
CA PHE A 14 1.94 -10.02 8.88
C PHE A 14 3.22 -9.20 9.09
N PHE A 15 3.17 -8.16 9.91
CA PHE A 15 4.30 -7.28 10.17
C PHE A 15 4.84 -7.42 11.61
N GLU A 16 6.14 -7.56 11.75
CA GLU A 16 6.83 -7.41 13.05
C GLU A 16 6.95 -5.93 13.44
N THR A 17 7.04 -5.04 12.46
CA THR A 17 7.24 -3.60 12.67
C THR A 17 5.97 -2.83 12.34
N ARG A 18 5.40 -2.17 13.35
CA ARG A 18 4.21 -1.30 13.20
C ARG A 18 4.60 0.09 12.70
N THR A 19 3.65 0.78 12.09
CA THR A 19 3.81 2.21 11.76
C THR A 19 4.17 3.01 13.00
N PRO A 20 5.25 3.82 12.99
CA PRO A 20 5.65 4.65 14.11
C PRO A 20 4.59 5.68 14.53
N GLU A 21 4.41 5.89 15.83
CA GLU A 21 3.45 6.88 16.35
C GLU A 21 3.74 8.29 15.82
N ALA A 22 5.01 8.69 15.72
CA ALA A 22 5.40 9.99 15.17
C ALA A 22 4.93 10.20 13.72
N TRP A 23 4.84 9.12 12.91
CA TRP A 23 4.25 9.22 11.57
C TRP A 23 2.74 9.42 11.65
N LEU A 24 2.04 8.71 12.54
CA LEU A 24 0.59 8.83 12.71
C LEU A 24 0.18 10.21 13.21
N ASP A 25 0.94 10.78 14.13
CA ASP A 25 0.72 12.14 14.65
C ASP A 25 0.92 13.17 13.54
N ALA A 26 2.02 13.06 12.78
CA ALA A 26 2.28 13.92 11.64
C ALA A 26 1.20 13.82 10.55
N ALA A 27 0.66 12.62 10.32
CA ALA A 27 -0.41 12.40 9.35
C ALA A 27 -1.71 13.11 9.76
N GLY A 28 -2.05 13.09 11.06
CA GLY A 28 -3.21 13.81 11.60
C GLY A 28 -3.13 15.33 11.46
N GLU A 29 -1.92 15.88 11.47
CA GLU A 29 -1.65 17.32 11.32
C GLU A 29 -1.49 17.79 9.87
N ARG A 30 -1.24 16.86 8.93
CA ARG A 30 -0.91 17.13 7.51
C ARG A 30 -1.93 16.53 6.54
N ILE A 31 -3.20 16.77 6.80
CA ILE A 31 -4.31 16.24 5.99
C ILE A 31 -4.16 16.53 4.49
N PRO A 32 -3.79 17.75 4.05
CA PRO A 32 -3.62 18.01 2.61
C PRO A 32 -2.57 17.13 1.96
N GLU A 33 -1.40 17.01 2.57
CA GLU A 33 -0.30 16.18 2.06
C GLU A 33 -0.64 14.69 2.11
N LEU A 34 -1.32 14.24 3.17
CA LEU A 34 -1.79 12.88 3.34
C LEU A 34 -2.72 12.46 2.19
N LEU A 35 -3.77 13.26 1.93
CA LEU A 35 -4.75 12.98 0.89
C LEU A 35 -4.14 13.11 -0.52
N LEU A 36 -3.28 14.10 -0.75
CA LEU A 36 -2.61 14.27 -2.03
C LEU A 36 -1.70 13.07 -2.36
N ASP A 37 -0.90 12.61 -1.39
CA ASP A 37 -0.05 11.44 -1.65
C ASP A 37 -0.87 10.15 -1.75
N HIS A 38 -1.93 10.00 -0.95
CA HIS A 38 -2.87 8.88 -1.05
C HIS A 38 -3.47 8.79 -2.47
N ALA A 39 -4.01 9.88 -3.01
CA ALA A 39 -4.51 9.90 -4.40
C ALA A 39 -3.43 9.48 -5.43
N ASN A 40 -2.17 9.89 -5.23
CA ASN A 40 -1.06 9.45 -6.06
C ASN A 40 -0.73 7.96 -5.87
N CYS A 41 -0.91 7.41 -4.65
CA CYS A 41 -0.72 5.98 -4.38
C CYS A 41 -1.75 5.12 -5.11
N GLU A 42 -3.04 5.50 -5.10
CA GLU A 42 -4.10 4.80 -5.82
C GLU A 42 -3.84 4.75 -7.34
N LEU A 43 -3.40 5.87 -7.94
CA LEU A 43 -3.01 5.88 -9.36
C LEU A 43 -1.82 4.96 -9.65
N LYS A 44 -0.85 4.88 -8.74
CA LYS A 44 0.31 4.00 -8.90
C LYS A 44 -0.10 2.53 -8.74
N ALA A 45 -0.99 2.22 -7.79
CA ALA A 45 -1.53 0.88 -7.59
C ALA A 45 -2.29 0.40 -8.84
N ALA A 46 -3.18 1.23 -9.39
CA ALA A 46 -3.87 0.96 -10.66
C ALA A 46 -2.88 0.73 -11.81
N SER A 47 -1.86 1.58 -11.95
CA SER A 47 -0.82 1.45 -12.98
C SER A 47 0.01 0.17 -12.80
N THR A 48 0.33 -0.21 -11.58
CA THR A 48 1.04 -1.46 -11.26
C THR A 48 0.20 -2.67 -11.68
N ALA A 49 -1.08 -2.68 -11.33
CA ALA A 49 -2.00 -3.75 -11.73
C ALA A 49 -2.12 -3.86 -13.26
N LEU A 50 -2.19 -2.73 -13.99
CA LEU A 50 -2.14 -2.73 -15.45
C LEU A 50 -0.79 -3.26 -15.99
N GLY A 51 0.31 -2.96 -15.30
CA GLY A 51 1.64 -3.47 -15.64
C GLY A 51 1.73 -5.00 -15.65
N PHE A 52 1.01 -5.70 -14.75
CA PHE A 52 0.92 -7.15 -14.78
C PHE A 52 0.22 -7.67 -16.04
N LEU A 53 -0.82 -6.98 -16.53
CA LEU A 53 -1.53 -7.38 -17.76
C LEU A 53 -0.62 -7.37 -19.00
N TYR A 54 0.28 -6.39 -19.08
CA TYR A 54 1.24 -6.29 -20.18
C TYR A 54 2.37 -7.29 -20.07
N ARG A 55 2.84 -7.55 -18.85
CA ARG A 55 4.03 -8.39 -18.64
C ARG A 55 3.71 -9.88 -18.64
N TYR A 56 2.51 -10.27 -18.19
CA TYR A 56 2.10 -11.66 -18.02
C TYR A 56 0.76 -11.94 -18.72
N PRO A 57 0.64 -11.70 -20.04
CA PRO A 57 -0.63 -11.79 -20.76
C PRO A 57 -1.17 -13.23 -20.86
N ASP A 58 -0.31 -14.22 -20.74
CA ASP A 58 -0.63 -15.66 -20.74
C ASP A 58 -1.17 -16.18 -19.41
N ARG A 59 -1.00 -15.43 -18.32
CA ARG A 59 -1.50 -15.75 -16.99
C ARG A 59 -2.95 -15.29 -16.81
N THR A 60 -3.90 -16.01 -17.40
CA THR A 60 -5.31 -15.58 -17.51
C THR A 60 -5.94 -15.22 -16.17
N THR A 61 -5.75 -16.05 -15.13
CA THR A 61 -6.34 -15.82 -13.81
C THR A 61 -5.77 -14.57 -13.14
N LEU A 62 -4.44 -14.41 -13.18
CA LEU A 62 -3.75 -13.21 -12.70
C LEU A 62 -4.24 -11.97 -13.46
N ALA A 63 -4.27 -12.01 -14.79
CA ALA A 63 -4.70 -10.89 -15.61
C ALA A 63 -6.15 -10.46 -15.30
N GLN A 64 -7.09 -11.39 -15.17
CA GLN A 64 -8.47 -11.08 -14.80
C GLN A 64 -8.57 -10.38 -13.44
N ARG A 65 -7.81 -10.84 -12.46
CA ARG A 65 -7.80 -10.25 -11.12
C ARG A 65 -7.15 -8.87 -11.12
N MET A 66 -5.99 -8.72 -11.74
CA MET A 66 -5.30 -7.43 -11.85
C MET A 66 -6.14 -6.40 -12.61
N SER A 67 -6.89 -6.81 -13.62
CA SER A 67 -7.86 -5.94 -14.29
C SER A 67 -8.99 -5.44 -13.38
N ARG A 68 -9.47 -6.27 -12.44
CA ARG A 68 -10.46 -5.85 -11.44
C ARG A 68 -9.83 -4.91 -10.41
N LEU A 69 -8.65 -5.27 -9.90
CA LEU A 69 -7.90 -4.46 -8.95
C LEU A 69 -7.64 -3.07 -9.53
N ALA A 70 -7.14 -2.95 -10.76
CA ALA A 70 -6.92 -1.64 -11.38
C ALA A 70 -8.17 -0.75 -11.39
N ARG A 71 -9.36 -1.33 -11.63
CA ARG A 71 -10.63 -0.58 -11.58
C ARG A 71 -11.06 -0.21 -10.14
N GLU A 72 -10.74 -1.04 -9.17
CA GLU A 72 -10.99 -0.74 -7.76
C GLU A 72 -10.11 0.43 -7.30
N GLU A 73 -8.81 0.41 -7.63
CA GLU A 73 -7.88 1.49 -7.30
C GLU A 73 -8.22 2.82 -8.00
N LEU A 74 -8.66 2.79 -9.26
CA LEU A 74 -9.15 3.98 -9.92
C LEU A 74 -10.40 4.55 -9.25
N ARG A 75 -11.25 3.71 -8.71
CA ARG A 75 -12.43 4.13 -7.94
C ARG A 75 -12.03 4.74 -6.59
N HIS A 76 -11.06 4.16 -5.89
CA HIS A 76 -10.49 4.74 -4.67
C HIS A 76 -9.87 6.11 -4.98
N PHE A 77 -9.10 6.23 -6.07
CA PHE A 77 -8.57 7.50 -6.53
C PHE A 77 -9.68 8.55 -6.74
N GLU A 78 -10.76 8.20 -7.43
CA GLU A 78 -11.89 9.11 -7.64
C GLU A 78 -12.53 9.57 -6.32
N GLN A 79 -12.66 8.67 -5.34
CA GLN A 79 -13.19 8.97 -4.00
C GLN A 79 -12.27 9.90 -3.22
N VAL A 80 -10.96 9.65 -3.19
CA VAL A 80 -9.98 10.57 -2.57
C VAL A 80 -10.05 11.94 -3.23
N ARG A 81 -10.12 11.97 -4.57
CA ARG A 81 -10.21 13.22 -5.34
C ARG A 81 -11.48 14.03 -5.02
N ALA A 82 -12.59 13.36 -4.77
CA ALA A 82 -13.82 14.03 -4.34
C ALA A 82 -13.64 14.69 -2.96
N ILE A 83 -13.09 13.98 -1.98
CA ILE A 83 -12.77 14.54 -0.65
C ILE A 83 -11.79 15.72 -0.77
N MET A 84 -10.76 15.61 -1.59
CA MET A 84 -9.82 16.70 -1.83
C MET A 84 -10.50 17.93 -2.43
N ALA A 85 -11.44 17.74 -3.35
CA ALA A 85 -12.19 18.84 -3.97
C ALA A 85 -13.07 19.57 -2.93
N ASP A 86 -13.77 18.84 -2.07
CA ASP A 86 -14.60 19.40 -0.99
C ASP A 86 -13.74 20.20 0.02
N LEU A 87 -12.52 19.76 0.26
CA LEU A 87 -11.53 20.44 1.11
C LEU A 87 -10.71 21.50 0.38
N GLN A 88 -10.97 21.74 -0.89
CA GLN A 88 -10.22 22.67 -1.75
C GLN A 88 -8.71 22.37 -1.84
N ILE A 89 -8.33 21.10 -1.75
CA ILE A 89 -6.93 20.63 -1.88
C ILE A 89 -6.65 20.38 -3.37
N PRO A 90 -5.70 21.10 -3.99
CA PRO A 90 -5.36 20.88 -5.39
C PRO A 90 -4.66 19.53 -5.57
N PHE A 91 -4.95 18.87 -6.71
CA PHE A 91 -4.21 17.67 -7.08
C PHE A 91 -2.96 18.05 -7.88
N GLU A 92 -1.84 17.55 -7.39
CA GLU A 92 -0.55 17.75 -8.03
C GLU A 92 0.17 16.40 -8.22
N ARG A 93 0.96 16.33 -9.28
CA ARG A 93 1.81 15.15 -9.50
C ARG A 93 2.98 15.20 -8.52
N LEU A 94 3.11 14.13 -7.74
CA LEU A 94 4.23 13.99 -6.81
C LEU A 94 5.38 13.16 -7.42
N THR A 95 6.59 13.46 -6.99
CA THR A 95 7.77 12.62 -7.27
C THR A 95 7.63 11.28 -6.56
N ALA A 96 8.34 10.25 -7.05
CA ALA A 96 8.37 8.94 -6.38
C ALA A 96 8.82 9.07 -4.92
N SER A 97 8.17 8.31 -4.04
CA SER A 97 8.57 8.21 -2.63
C SER A 97 9.80 7.29 -2.47
N ARG A 98 10.56 7.49 -1.40
CA ARG A 98 11.66 6.59 -1.00
C ARG A 98 11.16 5.16 -0.79
N TYR A 99 10.00 5.00 -0.21
CA TYR A 99 9.39 3.70 0.10
C TYR A 99 9.23 2.81 -1.15
N ALA A 100 8.48 3.29 -2.15
CA ALA A 100 8.26 2.51 -3.37
C ALA A 100 9.54 2.26 -4.16
N GLY A 101 10.47 3.25 -4.16
CA GLY A 101 11.79 3.11 -4.78
C GLY A 101 12.63 2.05 -4.08
N GLY A 102 12.68 2.07 -2.76
CA GLY A 102 13.44 1.12 -1.94
C GLY A 102 12.99 -0.34 -2.14
N LEU A 103 11.67 -0.58 -2.08
CA LEU A 103 11.13 -1.92 -2.36
C LEU A 103 11.41 -2.36 -3.81
N ARG A 104 11.29 -1.45 -4.78
CA ARG A 104 11.52 -1.78 -6.19
C ARG A 104 12.97 -2.16 -6.49
N THR A 105 13.95 -1.58 -5.80
CA THR A 105 15.37 -1.93 -6.00
C THR A 105 15.70 -3.33 -5.53
N ALA A 106 14.88 -3.92 -4.67
CA ALA A 106 15.04 -5.30 -4.20
C ALA A 106 14.41 -6.34 -5.14
N VAL A 107 13.62 -5.91 -6.13
CA VAL A 107 12.97 -6.84 -7.08
C VAL A 107 14.02 -7.44 -8.01
N ARG A 108 14.07 -8.78 -8.06
CA ARG A 108 14.95 -9.54 -8.97
C ARG A 108 14.50 -9.39 -10.42
N ASP A 109 15.40 -9.63 -11.36
CA ASP A 109 15.15 -9.43 -12.79
C ASP A 109 14.81 -10.72 -13.56
N ASP A 110 15.12 -11.89 -12.99
CA ASP A 110 14.90 -13.19 -13.60
C ASP A 110 13.53 -13.77 -13.22
N GLU A 111 12.88 -14.48 -14.15
CA GLU A 111 11.64 -15.21 -13.90
C GLU A 111 11.95 -16.64 -13.38
N PRO A 112 11.14 -17.21 -12.46
CA PRO A 112 9.89 -16.68 -11.93
C PRO A 112 10.06 -15.74 -10.72
N HIS A 113 11.29 -15.47 -10.28
CA HIS A 113 11.58 -14.70 -9.08
C HIS A 113 11.11 -13.25 -9.17
N ARG A 114 11.17 -12.66 -10.36
CA ARG A 114 10.64 -11.32 -10.61
C ARG A 114 9.14 -11.24 -10.37
N LEU A 115 8.37 -12.20 -10.88
CA LEU A 115 6.93 -12.27 -10.64
C LEU A 115 6.65 -12.42 -9.15
N LEU A 116 7.38 -13.33 -8.46
CA LEU A 116 7.26 -13.49 -7.02
C LEU A 116 7.49 -12.17 -6.28
N ASP A 117 8.59 -11.50 -6.55
CA ASP A 117 8.96 -10.26 -5.86
C ASP A 117 7.94 -9.15 -6.11
N LEU A 118 7.45 -8.99 -7.34
CA LEU A 118 6.44 -8.01 -7.66
C LEU A 118 5.11 -8.26 -6.92
N LEU A 119 4.71 -9.53 -6.78
CA LEU A 119 3.51 -9.91 -6.04
C LEU A 119 3.69 -9.71 -4.53
N LEU A 120 4.86 -10.09 -3.98
CA LEU A 120 5.16 -9.88 -2.56
C LEU A 120 5.25 -8.39 -2.20
N VAL A 121 5.87 -7.56 -3.05
CA VAL A 121 5.91 -6.10 -2.88
C VAL A 121 4.49 -5.53 -2.93
N GLY A 122 3.64 -6.00 -3.85
CA GLY A 122 2.21 -5.64 -3.86
C GLY A 122 1.53 -5.99 -2.54
N ALA A 123 1.68 -7.21 -2.06
CA ALA A 123 1.10 -7.64 -0.77
C ALA A 123 1.58 -6.78 0.41
N ILE A 124 2.86 -6.44 0.48
CA ILE A 124 3.43 -5.57 1.52
C ILE A 124 2.80 -4.17 1.49
N ILE A 125 2.65 -3.59 0.29
CA ILE A 125 2.06 -2.25 0.13
C ILE A 125 0.61 -2.24 0.59
N GLU A 126 -0.22 -3.20 0.14
CA GLU A 126 -1.63 -3.31 0.51
C GLU A 126 -1.81 -3.54 2.02
N ALA A 127 -1.01 -4.46 2.61
CA ALA A 127 -1.03 -4.70 4.03
C ALA A 127 -0.67 -3.44 4.84
N ARG A 128 0.35 -2.69 4.40
CA ARG A 128 0.76 -1.44 5.07
C ARG A 128 -0.28 -0.34 4.90
N SER A 129 -0.93 -0.25 3.74
CA SER A 129 -2.06 0.66 3.52
C SER A 129 -3.20 0.34 4.49
N CYS A 130 -3.59 -0.93 4.59
CA CYS A 130 -4.64 -1.40 5.51
C CYS A 130 -4.32 -1.07 6.98
N GLU A 131 -3.09 -1.38 7.45
CA GLU A 131 -2.63 -1.05 8.81
C GLU A 131 -2.68 0.46 9.08
N ARG A 132 -2.19 1.30 8.15
CA ARG A 132 -2.20 2.75 8.29
C ARG A 132 -3.60 3.33 8.28
N PHE A 133 -4.48 2.87 7.41
CA PHE A 133 -5.88 3.30 7.41
C PHE A 133 -6.54 3.01 8.76
N ALA A 134 -6.43 1.78 9.27
CA ALA A 134 -7.03 1.41 10.55
C ALA A 134 -6.51 2.29 11.70
N ARG A 135 -5.21 2.54 11.77
CA ARG A 135 -4.59 3.35 12.82
C ARG A 135 -4.84 4.85 12.70
N LEU A 136 -5.12 5.33 11.49
CA LEU A 136 -5.45 6.74 11.25
C LEU A 136 -6.91 7.08 11.57
N VAL A 137 -7.85 6.13 11.43
CA VAL A 137 -9.28 6.38 11.68
C VAL A 137 -9.55 7.16 12.98
N PRO A 138 -8.99 6.80 14.15
CA PRO A 138 -9.27 7.55 15.39
C PRO A 138 -8.62 8.95 15.47
N ARG A 139 -7.78 9.32 14.51
CA ARG A 139 -6.98 10.56 14.49
C ARG A 139 -7.46 11.58 13.46
N LEU A 140 -8.37 11.17 12.59
CA LEU A 140 -8.79 11.97 11.44
C LEU A 140 -10.18 12.60 11.64
N PRO A 141 -10.49 13.71 10.93
CA PRO A 141 -11.83 14.23 10.83
C PRO A 141 -12.84 13.17 10.39
N ALA A 142 -14.08 13.24 10.90
CA ALA A 142 -15.08 12.18 10.77
C ALA A 142 -15.34 11.70 9.32
N GLU A 143 -15.34 12.60 8.34
CA GLU A 143 -15.53 12.24 6.92
C GLU A 143 -14.36 11.41 6.37
N ILE A 144 -13.12 11.84 6.62
CA ILE A 144 -11.91 11.11 6.18
C ILE A 144 -11.80 9.80 6.94
N ALA A 145 -12.09 9.80 8.25
CA ALA A 145 -12.12 8.58 9.06
C ALA A 145 -13.11 7.55 8.52
N LYS A 146 -14.33 7.99 8.15
CA LYS A 146 -15.35 7.14 7.53
C LYS A 146 -14.89 6.56 6.19
N PHE A 147 -14.25 7.38 5.37
CA PHE A 147 -13.71 6.94 4.09
C PHE A 147 -12.60 5.89 4.30
N TYR A 148 -11.62 6.14 5.16
CA TYR A 148 -10.53 5.20 5.44
C TYR A 148 -11.03 3.89 6.07
N ALA A 149 -12.01 3.96 6.98
CA ALA A 149 -12.67 2.76 7.49
C ALA A 149 -13.34 1.93 6.37
N GLY A 150 -13.88 2.60 5.36
CA GLY A 150 -14.50 1.96 4.18
C GLY A 150 -13.51 1.23 3.27
N LEU A 151 -12.22 1.62 3.27
CA LEU A 151 -11.19 0.99 2.44
C LEU A 151 -10.64 -0.31 3.05
N LEU A 152 -10.73 -0.51 4.36
CA LEU A 152 -10.06 -1.64 5.04
C LEU A 152 -10.38 -3.01 4.43
N ALA A 153 -11.64 -3.26 4.07
CA ALA A 153 -12.04 -4.53 3.50
C ALA A 153 -11.49 -4.76 2.08
N SER A 154 -11.30 -3.71 1.29
CA SER A 154 -10.68 -3.81 -0.04
C SER A 154 -9.18 -4.06 0.06
N GLU A 155 -8.48 -3.29 0.89
CA GLU A 155 -7.03 -3.44 1.08
C GLU A 155 -6.64 -4.81 1.63
N ALA A 156 -7.38 -5.29 2.64
CA ALA A 156 -7.18 -6.64 3.17
C ALA A 156 -7.40 -7.72 2.09
N ARG A 157 -8.40 -7.56 1.24
CA ARG A 157 -8.67 -8.46 0.11
C ARG A 157 -7.60 -8.36 -0.97
N HIS A 158 -7.09 -7.17 -1.28
CA HIS A 158 -6.00 -6.96 -2.23
C HIS A 158 -4.73 -7.67 -1.74
N PHE A 159 -4.38 -7.48 -0.48
CA PHE A 159 -3.29 -8.19 0.18
C PHE A 159 -3.38 -9.70 0.02
N GLU A 160 -4.54 -10.31 0.35
CA GLU A 160 -4.76 -11.75 0.22
C GLU A 160 -4.62 -12.24 -1.24
N HIS A 161 -5.08 -11.45 -2.20
CA HIS A 161 -4.96 -11.78 -3.61
C HIS A 161 -3.49 -11.79 -4.07
N TYR A 162 -2.71 -10.79 -3.68
CA TYR A 162 -1.30 -10.74 -4.02
C TYR A 162 -0.52 -11.93 -3.45
N LEU A 163 -0.72 -12.26 -2.16
CA LEU A 163 -0.10 -13.44 -1.54
C LEU A 163 -0.56 -14.76 -2.18
N GLY A 164 -1.86 -14.88 -2.46
CA GLY A 164 -2.41 -16.06 -3.13
C GLY A 164 -1.78 -16.29 -4.50
N PHE A 165 -1.57 -15.23 -5.28
CA PHE A 165 -0.90 -15.32 -6.59
C PHE A 165 0.61 -15.58 -6.47
N ALA A 166 1.27 -15.06 -5.44
CA ALA A 166 2.66 -15.38 -5.18
C ALA A 166 2.87 -16.89 -5.02
N LEU A 167 1.92 -17.58 -4.37
CA LEU A 167 1.95 -19.04 -4.23
C LEU A 167 1.56 -19.78 -5.51
N SER A 168 0.47 -19.36 -6.18
CA SER A 168 -0.14 -20.14 -7.26
C SER A 168 0.47 -19.89 -8.63
N GLU A 169 1.05 -18.72 -8.88
CA GLU A 169 1.48 -18.29 -10.22
C GLU A 169 2.98 -18.39 -10.46
N THR A 170 3.80 -18.55 -9.42
CA THR A 170 5.26 -18.54 -9.57
C THR A 170 5.88 -19.93 -9.62
N GLY A 171 5.22 -20.93 -9.03
CA GLY A 171 5.75 -22.30 -8.93
C GLY A 171 6.88 -22.46 -7.92
N VAL A 172 7.20 -21.44 -7.13
CA VAL A 172 8.21 -21.55 -6.06
C VAL A 172 7.66 -22.35 -4.86
N SER A 173 8.56 -22.88 -4.05
CA SER A 173 8.16 -23.55 -2.81
C SER A 173 7.64 -22.57 -1.77
N ARG A 174 6.82 -23.05 -0.84
CA ARG A 174 6.35 -22.23 0.29
C ARG A 174 7.52 -21.69 1.13
N GLN A 175 8.54 -22.49 1.34
CA GLN A 175 9.72 -22.09 2.09
C GLN A 175 10.45 -20.92 1.40
N GLU A 176 10.67 -21.00 0.09
CA GLU A 176 11.32 -19.93 -0.68
C GLU A 176 10.49 -18.64 -0.65
N LEU A 177 9.17 -18.74 -0.75
CA LEU A 177 8.29 -17.58 -0.62
C LEU A 177 8.41 -16.93 0.76
N ASP A 178 8.36 -17.72 1.83
CA ASP A 178 8.42 -17.22 3.21
C ASP A 178 9.80 -16.56 3.52
N GLU A 179 10.89 -17.18 3.06
CA GLU A 179 12.24 -16.61 3.17
C GLU A 179 12.33 -15.27 2.42
N ARG A 180 11.82 -15.23 1.19
CA ARG A 180 11.86 -14.00 0.38
C ARG A 180 10.96 -12.90 0.94
N LEU A 181 9.79 -13.26 1.46
CA LEU A 181 8.89 -12.33 2.13
C LEU A 181 9.57 -11.69 3.34
N ALA A 182 10.25 -12.48 4.18
CA ALA A 182 10.99 -11.96 5.34
C ALA A 182 12.08 -10.95 4.94
N GLU A 183 12.82 -11.20 3.85
CA GLU A 183 13.81 -10.25 3.33
C GLU A 183 13.17 -8.92 2.92
N LEU A 184 12.05 -8.97 2.19
CA LEU A 184 11.35 -7.77 1.72
C LEU A 184 10.69 -7.00 2.89
N GLN A 185 10.18 -7.71 3.89
CA GLN A 185 9.64 -7.10 5.11
C GLN A 185 10.74 -6.41 5.94
N ALA A 186 11.94 -6.97 6.00
CA ALA A 186 13.08 -6.32 6.66
C ALA A 186 13.46 -4.99 5.97
N ILE A 187 13.44 -4.95 4.63
CA ILE A 187 13.64 -3.71 3.86
C ILE A 187 12.51 -2.72 4.15
N GLU A 188 11.27 -3.17 4.13
CA GLU A 188 10.10 -2.34 4.42
C GLU A 188 10.15 -1.73 5.82
N ALA A 189 10.53 -2.52 6.83
CA ALA A 189 10.67 -2.06 8.21
C ALA A 189 11.64 -0.88 8.33
N VAL A 190 12.77 -0.93 7.63
CA VAL A 190 13.71 0.20 7.56
C VAL A 190 13.06 1.42 6.92
N LEU A 191 12.36 1.23 5.79
CA LEU A 191 11.74 2.32 5.04
C LEU A 191 10.66 3.07 5.82
N ILE A 192 9.92 2.40 6.71
CA ILE A 192 8.86 3.03 7.51
C ILE A 192 9.33 3.57 8.87
N THR A 193 10.49 3.13 9.36
CA THR A 193 11.00 3.55 10.68
C THR A 193 12.04 4.64 10.59
N GLU A 194 12.85 4.66 9.53
CA GLU A 194 13.83 5.72 9.34
C GLU A 194 13.16 7.06 9.03
N PRO A 195 13.68 8.16 9.57
CA PRO A 195 13.18 9.51 9.26
C PRO A 195 13.21 9.79 7.75
N ASP A 196 12.15 10.42 7.26
CA ASP A 196 12.03 10.83 5.86
C ASP A 196 11.95 12.35 5.75
N PRO A 197 12.74 13.00 4.87
CA PRO A 197 12.72 14.45 4.70
C PRO A 197 11.40 14.95 4.08
N ARG A 198 10.59 14.05 3.53
CA ARG A 198 9.29 14.37 2.93
C ARG A 198 8.22 13.48 3.50
N PHE A 199 7.19 14.10 4.08
CA PHE A 199 6.01 13.37 4.47
C PHE A 199 5.32 12.76 3.24
N ARG A 200 5.01 11.46 3.31
CA ARG A 200 4.29 10.67 2.30
C ARG A 200 3.42 9.64 3.00
N PHE A 201 2.40 9.15 2.32
CA PHE A 201 1.52 8.12 2.86
C PHE A 201 2.30 6.87 3.33
N HIS A 202 3.37 6.49 2.64
CA HIS A 202 4.24 5.36 3.04
C HIS A 202 5.64 5.79 3.54
N SER A 203 5.86 7.05 3.85
CA SER A 203 7.16 7.47 4.42
C SER A 203 7.37 6.94 5.83
N GLY A 204 8.60 7.01 6.31
CA GLY A 204 8.90 6.99 7.73
C GLY A 204 8.42 8.27 8.44
N PRO A 205 8.70 8.40 9.76
CA PRO A 205 8.38 9.63 10.49
C PRO A 205 9.10 10.84 9.88
N PRO A 206 8.55 12.07 10.05
CA PRO A 206 9.25 13.27 9.61
C PRO A 206 10.64 13.37 10.25
N ALA A 207 11.63 13.78 9.46
CA ALA A 207 12.93 14.14 10.01
C ALA A 207 12.76 15.33 10.97
N VAL A 208 13.36 15.25 12.15
CA VAL A 208 13.43 16.38 13.09
C VAL A 208 14.46 17.37 12.55
N GLU A 209 14.06 18.64 12.37
CA GLU A 209 14.97 19.72 11.99
C GLU A 209 15.97 20.03 13.13
#